data_abd60bea833011dbcf621dbac7651d8c
#
_entry.id   abd60bea833011dbcf621dbac7651d8c
#
_cell.length_a   1.000
_cell.length_b   1.000
_cell.length_c   1.000
_cell.angle_alpha   90.00
_cell.angle_beta   90.00
_cell.angle_gamma   90.00
#
_symmetry.space_group_name_H-M   'P 1'
#
loop_
_entity.id
_entity.type
_entity.pdbx_description
1 polymer ?
#
loop_
_entity_poly.entity_id
_entity_poly.type
_entity_poly.pdbx_seq_one_letter_code
_entity_poly.pdbx_strand_id
1 'polypeptide(L)'
;MTFVRPLVAMLALVALAAGARAQGVIVDKSEIAFTMKQMGVKFDGRFRKWKADVVFKPQKLAASKAVFDIDLASIDLASAESEGEAQSELWFDSARFPTAHFASTAIRDLGGGRYEIAGKLSIKGITRDCVVPVTMKTDAAGNRVAEGSFAIRRLDYRIGEGEWADTGTVDNDVLVRVRLALPPA
;
A
#
# COMPACT_ATOMS: atom_id res chain seq x y z
N MET A 1 -71.22 16.80 -21.92
CA MET A 1 -70.48 16.59 -20.65
C MET A 1 -69.16 15.91 -20.99
N THR A 2 -68.09 16.69 -21.12
CA THR A 2 -66.80 16.22 -21.61
C THR A 2 -65.82 16.24 -20.41
N PHE A 3 -65.42 15.06 -19.93
CA PHE A 3 -64.47 14.91 -18.84
C PHE A 3 -63.05 15.02 -19.39
N VAL A 4 -62.35 16.10 -19.03
CA VAL A 4 -60.90 16.27 -19.26
C VAL A 4 -60.15 15.66 -18.09
N ARG A 5 -59.32 14.64 -18.34
CA ARG A 5 -58.40 14.01 -17.36
C ARG A 5 -57.07 14.77 -17.41
N PRO A 6 -56.51 15.20 -16.28
CA PRO A 6 -55.16 15.80 -16.28
C PRO A 6 -54.11 14.68 -16.31
N LEU A 7 -53.17 14.78 -17.24
CA LEU A 7 -51.97 13.96 -17.38
C LEU A 7 -50.93 14.42 -16.35
N VAL A 8 -50.71 13.67 -15.30
CA VAL A 8 -49.64 13.93 -14.34
C VAL A 8 -48.33 13.39 -14.91
N ALA A 9 -47.48 14.28 -15.38
CA ALA A 9 -46.11 13.93 -15.81
C ALA A 9 -45.25 13.72 -14.58
N MET A 10 -44.93 12.46 -14.30
CA MET A 10 -43.99 12.08 -13.23
C MET A 10 -42.55 12.20 -13.73
N LEU A 11 -41.89 13.30 -13.34
CA LEU A 11 -40.47 13.56 -13.63
C LEU A 11 -39.65 12.64 -12.76
N ALA A 12 -39.10 11.54 -13.32
CA ALA A 12 -38.17 10.66 -12.64
C ALA A 12 -36.80 11.34 -12.57
N LEU A 13 -36.44 11.82 -11.39
CA LEU A 13 -35.12 12.35 -11.09
C LEU A 13 -34.12 11.19 -10.99
N VAL A 14 -33.42 10.89 -12.07
CA VAL A 14 -32.29 9.94 -12.06
C VAL A 14 -31.12 10.64 -11.38
N ALA A 15 -30.93 10.37 -10.10
CA ALA A 15 -29.72 10.74 -9.39
C ALA A 15 -28.56 9.90 -9.93
N LEU A 16 -27.72 10.48 -10.79
CA LEU A 16 -26.42 9.89 -11.13
C LEU A 16 -25.56 9.88 -9.85
N ALA A 17 -25.53 8.75 -9.17
CA ALA A 17 -24.50 8.49 -8.19
C ALA A 17 -23.16 8.41 -8.94
N ALA A 18 -22.42 9.52 -8.97
CA ALA A 18 -21.03 9.52 -9.40
C ALA A 18 -20.24 8.67 -8.38
N GLY A 19 -20.18 7.37 -8.63
CA GLY A 19 -19.34 6.45 -7.89
C GLY A 19 -17.91 6.97 -7.96
N ALA A 20 -17.29 7.25 -6.80
CA ALA A 20 -15.88 7.56 -6.73
C ALA A 20 -15.12 6.35 -7.27
N ARG A 21 -14.70 6.40 -8.55
CA ARG A 21 -13.83 5.38 -9.12
C ARG A 21 -12.52 5.44 -8.37
N ALA A 22 -12.05 4.29 -7.91
CA ALA A 22 -10.67 4.15 -7.45
C ALA A 22 -9.76 4.69 -8.58
N GLN A 23 -8.85 5.57 -8.22
CA GLN A 23 -7.87 6.08 -9.17
C GLN A 23 -6.90 4.94 -9.42
N GLY A 24 -6.92 4.38 -10.64
CA GLY A 24 -6.05 3.27 -10.99
C GLY A 24 -4.58 3.64 -10.78
N VAL A 25 -3.84 2.79 -10.07
CA VAL A 25 -2.39 2.91 -9.94
C VAL A 25 -1.75 2.50 -11.27
N ILE A 26 -0.78 3.29 -11.76
CA ILE A 26 0.03 2.94 -12.93
C ILE A 26 1.11 1.97 -12.45
N VAL A 27 0.83 0.67 -12.50
CA VAL A 27 1.65 -0.40 -11.91
C VAL A 27 3.08 -0.37 -12.45
N ASP A 28 3.26 -0.24 -13.77
CA ASP A 28 4.58 -0.24 -14.42
C ASP A 28 5.48 0.96 -14.02
N LYS A 29 4.90 1.98 -13.37
CA LYS A 29 5.61 3.15 -12.83
C LYS A 29 5.62 3.19 -11.32
N SER A 30 5.22 2.08 -10.69
CA SER A 30 5.06 1.98 -9.23
C SER A 30 5.86 0.81 -8.68
N GLU A 31 6.30 0.94 -7.44
CA GLU A 31 7.15 -0.06 -6.80
C GLU A 31 6.88 -0.14 -5.29
N ILE A 32 6.95 -1.36 -4.76
CA ILE A 32 7.04 -1.63 -3.33
C ILE A 32 8.36 -2.37 -3.10
N ALA A 33 9.32 -1.69 -2.48
CA ALA A 33 10.66 -2.16 -2.24
C ALA A 33 11.04 -2.06 -0.76
N PHE A 34 12.09 -2.75 -0.38
CA PHE A 34 12.63 -2.68 0.97
C PHE A 34 14.14 -2.81 0.97
N THR A 35 14.78 -2.32 2.04
CA THR A 35 16.19 -2.54 2.35
C THR A 35 16.30 -3.15 3.73
N MET A 36 17.02 -4.23 3.85
CA MET A 36 17.43 -4.84 5.11
C MET A 36 18.95 -4.92 5.19
N LYS A 37 19.49 -5.24 6.37
CA LYS A 37 20.91 -5.52 6.54
C LYS A 37 21.12 -6.88 7.15
N GLN A 38 22.13 -7.58 6.65
CA GLN A 38 22.64 -8.82 7.21
C GLN A 38 24.15 -8.70 7.36
N MET A 39 24.65 -8.94 8.57
CA MET A 39 26.07 -8.79 8.92
C MET A 39 26.64 -7.42 8.47
N GLY A 40 25.86 -6.36 8.63
CA GLY A 40 26.21 -4.98 8.23
C GLY A 40 26.08 -4.68 6.72
N VAL A 41 25.88 -5.68 5.88
CA VAL A 41 25.71 -5.53 4.42
C VAL A 41 24.25 -5.23 4.10
N LYS A 42 24.00 -4.21 3.26
CA LYS A 42 22.65 -3.88 2.77
C LYS A 42 22.21 -4.83 1.67
N PHE A 43 20.99 -5.27 1.78
CA PHE A 43 20.26 -6.02 0.76
C PHE A 43 18.99 -5.27 0.38
N ASP A 44 18.79 -5.08 -0.90
CA ASP A 44 17.55 -4.55 -1.43
C ASP A 44 16.69 -5.68 -1.98
N GLY A 45 15.39 -5.57 -1.79
CA GLY A 45 14.38 -6.44 -2.34
C GLY A 45 13.13 -5.66 -2.73
N ARG A 46 12.25 -6.33 -3.47
CA ARG A 46 10.95 -5.77 -3.86
C ARG A 46 9.92 -6.88 -3.98
N PHE A 47 8.66 -6.49 -4.14
CA PHE A 47 7.57 -7.41 -4.44
C PHE A 47 7.11 -7.20 -5.89
N ARG A 48 7.10 -8.29 -6.68
CA ARG A 48 6.71 -8.25 -8.10
C ARG A 48 5.20 -8.17 -8.30
N LYS A 49 4.40 -8.68 -7.32
CA LYS A 49 2.94 -8.74 -7.39
C LYS A 49 2.30 -8.10 -6.18
N TRP A 50 1.49 -7.11 -6.42
CA TRP A 50 0.69 -6.43 -5.41
C TRP A 50 -0.51 -5.75 -6.08
N LYS A 51 -1.50 -5.40 -5.28
CA LYS A 51 -2.66 -4.61 -5.68
C LYS A 51 -2.77 -3.39 -4.79
N ALA A 52 -3.29 -2.31 -5.34
CA ALA A 52 -3.57 -1.10 -4.58
C ALA A 52 -4.93 -0.53 -4.99
N ASP A 53 -5.74 -0.20 -3.97
CA ASP A 53 -6.96 0.59 -4.12
C ASP A 53 -6.72 1.94 -3.46
N VAL A 54 -6.46 2.95 -4.28
CA VAL A 54 -6.13 4.29 -3.82
C VAL A 54 -7.19 5.27 -4.31
N VAL A 55 -7.77 6.00 -3.37
CA VAL A 55 -8.60 7.17 -3.62
C VAL A 55 -7.93 8.35 -2.94
N PHE A 56 -7.45 9.30 -3.72
CA PHE A 56 -6.82 10.50 -3.18
C PHE A 56 -7.57 11.77 -3.60
N LYS A 57 -8.16 12.43 -2.62
CA LYS A 57 -8.94 13.67 -2.78
C LYS A 57 -8.31 14.76 -1.90
N PRO A 58 -7.38 15.56 -2.43
CA PRO A 58 -6.64 16.55 -1.62
C PRO A 58 -7.55 17.56 -0.94
N GLN A 59 -8.68 17.92 -1.55
CA GLN A 59 -9.67 18.83 -0.97
C GLN A 59 -10.61 18.19 0.06
N LYS A 60 -10.59 16.84 0.19
CA LYS A 60 -11.44 16.07 1.11
C LYS A 60 -10.73 14.82 1.60
N LEU A 61 -9.67 15.00 2.40
CA LEU A 61 -8.82 13.89 2.87
C LEU A 61 -9.58 12.83 3.66
N ALA A 62 -10.64 13.19 4.38
CA ALA A 62 -11.51 12.23 5.06
C ALA A 62 -12.20 11.22 4.11
N ALA A 63 -12.27 11.53 2.80
CA ALA A 63 -12.79 10.65 1.76
C ALA A 63 -11.65 10.01 0.92
N SER A 64 -10.40 10.14 1.38
CA SER A 64 -9.23 9.50 0.78
C SER A 64 -8.92 8.21 1.50
N LYS A 65 -8.43 7.22 0.75
CA LYS A 65 -7.99 5.93 1.30
C LYS A 65 -6.83 5.37 0.49
N ALA A 66 -6.05 4.53 1.12
CA ALA A 66 -5.02 3.72 0.49
C ALA A 66 -5.07 2.31 1.09
N VAL A 67 -5.28 1.31 0.26
CA VAL A 67 -5.30 -0.11 0.64
C VAL A 67 -4.35 -0.86 -0.27
N PHE A 68 -3.53 -1.73 0.30
CA PHE A 68 -2.57 -2.56 -0.42
C PHE A 68 -2.70 -4.01 -0.02
N ASP A 69 -2.63 -4.90 -1.01
CA ASP A 69 -2.45 -6.33 -0.84
C ASP A 69 -1.18 -6.75 -1.60
N ILE A 70 -0.19 -7.24 -0.86
CA ILE A 70 1.12 -7.61 -1.37
C ILE A 70 1.23 -9.15 -1.33
N ASP A 71 1.45 -9.78 -2.48
CA ASP A 71 1.74 -11.21 -2.59
C ASP A 71 3.16 -11.49 -2.05
N LEU A 72 3.26 -12.11 -0.88
CA LEU A 72 4.53 -12.37 -0.21
C LEU A 72 5.39 -13.41 -0.95
N ALA A 73 4.77 -14.32 -1.71
CA ALA A 73 5.51 -15.25 -2.57
C ALA A 73 6.12 -14.58 -3.80
N SER A 74 5.76 -13.33 -4.09
CA SER A 74 6.32 -12.56 -5.21
C SER A 74 7.58 -11.77 -4.84
N ILE A 75 8.17 -12.06 -3.69
CA ILE A 75 9.41 -11.39 -3.27
C ILE A 75 10.50 -11.59 -4.34
N ASP A 76 11.25 -10.52 -4.61
CA ASP A 76 12.34 -10.47 -5.59
C ASP A 76 13.63 -10.10 -4.85
N LEU A 77 14.52 -11.05 -4.74
CA LEU A 77 15.82 -10.94 -4.07
C LEU A 77 16.95 -11.27 -5.06
N ALA A 78 18.20 -11.24 -4.58
CA ALA A 78 19.38 -11.47 -5.40
C ALA A 78 19.49 -12.91 -5.94
N SER A 79 18.82 -13.89 -5.30
CA SER A 79 18.88 -15.30 -5.69
C SER A 79 17.60 -16.06 -5.37
N ALA A 80 17.32 -17.11 -6.14
CA ALA A 80 16.19 -18.00 -5.91
C ALA A 80 16.27 -18.71 -4.53
N GLU A 81 17.46 -18.96 -4.02
CA GLU A 81 17.68 -19.51 -2.69
C GLU A 81 17.19 -18.54 -1.60
N SER A 82 17.60 -17.29 -1.70
CA SER A 82 17.14 -16.24 -0.77
C SER A 82 15.62 -15.99 -0.86
N GLU A 83 15.04 -16.07 -2.07
CA GLU A 83 13.59 -15.97 -2.27
C GLU A 83 12.86 -17.15 -1.61
N GLY A 84 13.40 -18.38 -1.74
CA GLY A 84 12.87 -19.58 -1.09
C GLY A 84 12.94 -19.49 0.43
N GLU A 85 14.08 -19.05 0.98
CA GLU A 85 14.23 -18.85 2.42
C GLU A 85 13.26 -17.79 2.96
N ALA A 86 13.11 -16.65 2.27
CA ALA A 86 12.17 -15.62 2.66
C ALA A 86 10.70 -16.09 2.68
N GLN A 87 10.36 -17.11 1.90
CA GLN A 87 9.02 -17.70 1.88
C GLN A 87 8.81 -18.77 2.97
N SER A 88 9.88 -19.24 3.61
CA SER A 88 9.86 -20.30 4.61
C SER A 88 9.06 -19.94 5.87
N GLU A 89 8.77 -20.96 6.70
CA GLU A 89 8.04 -20.79 7.96
C GLU A 89 8.73 -19.82 8.93
N LEU A 90 10.06 -19.82 8.98
CA LEU A 90 10.83 -18.93 9.86
C LEU A 90 10.78 -17.47 9.41
N TRP A 91 10.45 -17.21 8.14
CA TRP A 91 10.35 -15.87 7.58
C TRP A 91 8.88 -15.47 7.35
N PHE A 92 8.44 -15.34 6.12
CA PHE A 92 7.07 -14.88 5.82
C PHE A 92 6.01 -15.97 6.01
N ASP A 93 6.39 -17.27 5.97
CA ASP A 93 5.46 -18.41 5.97
C ASP A 93 4.35 -18.20 4.90
N SER A 94 4.80 -17.88 3.69
CA SER A 94 3.90 -17.41 2.62
C SER A 94 2.88 -18.46 2.17
N ALA A 95 3.12 -19.73 2.48
CA ALA A 95 2.14 -20.81 2.25
C ALA A 95 0.91 -20.66 3.16
N ARG A 96 1.09 -20.21 4.41
CA ARG A 96 0.00 -19.98 5.38
C ARG A 96 -0.50 -18.55 5.36
N PHE A 97 0.38 -17.60 5.07
CA PHE A 97 0.12 -16.16 5.07
C PHE A 97 0.54 -15.56 3.72
N PRO A 98 -0.23 -15.82 2.65
CA PRO A 98 0.20 -15.44 1.30
C PRO A 98 0.24 -13.93 1.05
N THR A 99 -0.43 -13.13 1.90
CA THR A 99 -0.63 -11.70 1.63
C THR A 99 -0.26 -10.86 2.86
N ALA A 100 0.54 -9.82 2.64
CA ALA A 100 0.62 -8.70 3.56
C ALA A 100 -0.42 -7.64 3.16
N HIS A 101 -1.10 -7.06 4.15
CA HIS A 101 -2.19 -6.12 3.95
C HIS A 101 -1.92 -4.80 4.67
N PHE A 102 -2.11 -3.70 3.98
CA PHE A 102 -2.13 -2.36 4.58
C PHE A 102 -3.45 -1.67 4.28
N ALA A 103 -4.04 -1.04 5.29
CA ALA A 103 -5.20 -0.19 5.14
C ALA A 103 -5.01 1.12 5.90
N SER A 104 -5.13 2.26 5.20
CA SER A 104 -5.07 3.57 5.84
C SER A 104 -6.27 3.80 6.76
N THR A 105 -6.05 4.41 7.90
CA THR A 105 -7.08 4.83 8.86
C THR A 105 -7.27 6.34 8.88
N ALA A 106 -6.22 7.10 8.55
CA ALA A 106 -6.26 8.55 8.44
C ALA A 106 -5.18 9.06 7.48
N ILE A 107 -5.47 10.16 6.81
CA ILE A 107 -4.52 10.88 5.97
C ILE A 107 -4.53 12.33 6.42
N ARG A 108 -3.35 12.88 6.75
CA ARG A 108 -3.16 14.28 7.16
C ARG A 108 -2.29 15.01 6.15
N ASP A 109 -2.65 16.24 5.81
CA ASP A 109 -1.82 17.16 5.02
C ASP A 109 -0.87 17.90 5.96
N LEU A 110 0.42 17.87 5.64
CA LEU A 110 1.48 18.58 6.36
C LEU A 110 1.95 19.82 5.59
N GLY A 111 1.29 20.13 4.47
CA GLY A 111 1.65 21.23 3.58
C GLY A 111 2.83 20.92 2.65
N GLY A 112 2.91 21.69 1.56
CA GLY A 112 4.00 21.55 0.59
C GLY A 112 4.04 20.20 -0.13
N GLY A 113 2.90 19.53 -0.34
CA GLY A 113 2.81 18.20 -0.97
C GLY A 113 3.25 17.07 -0.06
N ARG A 114 3.38 17.30 1.23
CA ARG A 114 3.74 16.29 2.24
C ARG A 114 2.49 15.83 2.97
N TYR A 115 2.37 14.53 3.16
CA TYR A 115 1.25 13.88 3.83
C TYR A 115 1.76 12.88 4.87
N GLU A 116 0.93 12.61 5.85
CA GLU A 116 1.14 11.52 6.81
C GLU A 116 -0.05 10.57 6.69
N ILE A 117 0.24 9.29 6.40
CA ILE A 117 -0.77 8.25 6.24
C ILE A 117 -0.65 7.30 7.43
N ALA A 118 -1.57 7.42 8.38
CA ALA A 118 -1.71 6.44 9.46
C ALA A 118 -2.51 5.24 8.93
N GLY A 119 -2.14 4.04 9.36
CA GLY A 119 -2.81 2.83 8.92
C GLY A 119 -2.45 1.61 9.76
N LYS A 120 -3.04 0.48 9.38
CA LYS A 120 -2.77 -0.84 9.95
C LYS A 120 -2.05 -1.69 8.91
N LEU A 121 -0.90 -2.21 9.30
CA LEU A 121 -0.11 -3.15 8.49
C LEU A 121 -0.22 -4.54 9.12
N SER A 122 -0.65 -5.51 8.33
CA SER A 122 -0.76 -6.91 8.72
C SER A 122 0.22 -7.75 7.92
N ILE A 123 1.11 -8.46 8.60
CA ILE A 123 2.06 -9.40 7.99
C ILE A 123 2.07 -10.66 8.85
N LYS A 124 2.09 -11.84 8.23
CA LYS A 124 2.17 -13.14 8.93
C LYS A 124 1.12 -13.26 10.06
N GLY A 125 -0.12 -12.76 9.83
CA GLY A 125 -1.22 -12.79 10.78
C GLY A 125 -1.13 -11.76 11.92
N ILE A 126 -0.08 -10.95 11.99
CA ILE A 126 0.12 -9.93 13.02
C ILE A 126 -0.18 -8.54 12.44
N THR A 127 -1.03 -7.79 13.12
CA THR A 127 -1.41 -6.42 12.73
C THR A 127 -0.80 -5.40 13.68
N ARG A 128 -0.18 -4.36 13.11
CA ARG A 128 0.40 -3.23 13.85
C ARG A 128 -0.06 -1.91 13.24
N ASP A 129 -0.16 -0.90 14.08
CA ASP A 129 -0.33 0.47 13.61
C ASP A 129 1.00 0.98 13.03
N CYS A 130 0.93 1.68 11.93
CA CYS A 130 2.08 2.34 11.34
C CYS A 130 1.70 3.70 10.77
N VAL A 131 2.70 4.54 10.61
CA VAL A 131 2.57 5.87 10.02
C VAL A 131 3.59 5.98 8.88
N VAL A 132 3.10 6.29 7.70
CA VAL A 132 3.90 6.42 6.49
C VAL A 132 3.94 7.90 6.09
N PRO A 133 5.11 8.56 6.22
CA PRO A 133 5.31 9.88 5.63
C PRO A 133 5.37 9.73 4.10
N VAL A 134 4.62 10.55 3.40
CA VAL A 134 4.52 10.53 1.93
C VAL A 134 4.72 11.92 1.36
N THR A 135 5.51 12.01 0.29
CA THR A 135 5.63 13.22 -0.52
C THR A 135 4.93 12.99 -1.86
N MET A 136 4.04 13.89 -2.24
CA MET A 136 3.34 13.88 -3.51
C MET A 136 4.01 14.89 -4.46
N LYS A 137 4.36 14.45 -5.67
CA LYS A 137 4.93 15.28 -6.74
C LYS A 137 4.16 15.02 -8.03
N THR A 138 4.34 15.89 -9.01
CA THR A 138 3.87 15.67 -10.38
C THR A 138 5.08 15.39 -11.28
N ASP A 139 5.03 14.32 -12.06
CA ASP A 139 6.09 13.99 -13.01
C ASP A 139 5.94 14.80 -14.31
N ALA A 140 6.92 14.69 -15.21
CA ALA A 140 6.92 15.41 -16.48
C ALA A 140 5.74 15.03 -17.41
N ALA A 141 5.12 13.88 -17.20
CA ALA A 141 3.93 13.41 -17.94
C ALA A 141 2.61 13.84 -17.29
N GLY A 142 2.68 14.61 -16.18
CA GLY A 142 1.50 15.07 -15.45
C GLY A 142 0.94 14.03 -14.46
N ASN A 143 1.57 12.86 -14.30
CA ASN A 143 1.14 11.89 -13.30
C ASN A 143 1.49 12.38 -11.90
N ARG A 144 0.64 12.05 -10.93
CA ARG A 144 0.95 12.28 -9.51
C ARG A 144 1.76 11.11 -8.98
N VAL A 145 2.91 11.41 -8.41
CA VAL A 145 3.83 10.40 -7.84
C VAL A 145 3.86 10.58 -6.34
N ALA A 146 3.41 9.55 -5.62
CA ALA A 146 3.51 9.46 -4.17
C ALA A 146 4.74 8.63 -3.80
N GLU A 147 5.65 9.20 -3.01
CA GLU A 147 6.84 8.52 -2.51
C GLU A 147 6.78 8.49 -0.98
N GLY A 148 6.83 7.29 -0.41
CA GLY A 148 6.83 7.07 1.03
C GLY A 148 7.96 6.15 1.47
N SER A 149 8.46 6.35 2.70
CA SER A 149 9.48 5.50 3.29
C SER A 149 9.26 5.43 4.80
N PHE A 150 9.27 4.23 5.35
CA PHE A 150 9.10 3.99 6.79
C PHE A 150 9.82 2.71 7.20
N ALA A 151 10.22 2.63 8.47
CA ALA A 151 10.83 1.43 9.02
C ALA A 151 9.79 0.53 9.69
N ILE A 152 9.94 -0.77 9.51
CA ILE A 152 9.28 -1.79 10.32
C ILE A 152 10.33 -2.58 11.09
N ARG A 153 9.95 -3.09 12.26
CA ARG A 153 10.76 -4.05 13.00
C ARG A 153 10.28 -5.45 12.63
N ARG A 154 11.12 -6.20 11.91
CA ARG A 154 10.73 -7.52 11.36
C ARG A 154 10.27 -8.51 12.43
N LEU A 155 10.89 -8.49 13.62
CA LEU A 155 10.53 -9.38 14.70
C LEU A 155 9.16 -9.06 15.33
N ASP A 156 8.67 -7.82 15.20
CA ASP A 156 7.31 -7.45 15.63
C ASP A 156 6.23 -8.17 14.80
N TYR A 157 6.59 -8.72 13.64
CA TYR A 157 5.76 -9.54 12.75
C TYR A 157 6.22 -11.01 12.70
N ARG A 158 7.14 -11.42 13.57
CA ARG A 158 7.72 -12.76 13.60
C ARG A 158 8.39 -13.14 12.26
N ILE A 159 9.01 -12.20 11.61
CA ILE A 159 9.76 -12.40 10.37
C ILE A 159 11.25 -12.66 10.74
N GLY A 160 11.76 -13.84 10.38
CA GLY A 160 13.11 -14.29 10.73
C GLY A 160 13.18 -14.73 12.19
N GLU A 161 12.47 -15.80 12.51
CA GLU A 161 12.47 -16.46 13.82
C GLU A 161 13.60 -17.52 13.93
N GLY A 162 13.69 -18.17 15.08
CA GLY A 162 14.70 -19.20 15.32
C GLY A 162 16.12 -18.64 15.23
N GLU A 163 16.95 -19.25 14.41
CA GLU A 163 18.34 -18.83 14.17
C GLU A 163 18.46 -17.43 13.58
N TRP A 164 17.43 -16.94 12.87
CA TRP A 164 17.38 -15.62 12.27
C TRP A 164 16.95 -14.51 13.24
N ALA A 165 16.59 -14.86 14.48
CA ALA A 165 16.13 -13.87 15.47
C ALA A 165 17.28 -13.02 16.03
N ASP A 166 18.53 -13.43 15.84
CA ASP A 166 19.69 -12.64 16.24
C ASP A 166 19.81 -11.38 15.39
N THR A 167 19.62 -10.23 16.06
CA THR A 167 19.69 -8.91 15.43
C THR A 167 21.10 -8.44 15.13
N GLY A 168 22.10 -9.12 15.64
CA GLY A 168 23.50 -8.93 15.26
C GLY A 168 23.82 -9.54 13.88
N THR A 169 23.11 -10.62 13.52
CA THR A 169 23.22 -11.26 12.20
C THR A 169 22.30 -10.60 11.18
N VAL A 170 21.03 -10.40 11.51
CA VAL A 170 20.05 -9.74 10.63
C VAL A 170 19.39 -8.57 11.37
N ASP A 171 19.62 -7.35 10.93
CA ASP A 171 19.04 -6.14 11.55
C ASP A 171 17.53 -6.31 11.76
N ASN A 172 17.03 -5.83 12.89
CA ASN A 172 15.60 -5.85 13.17
C ASN A 172 14.84 -4.85 12.30
N ASP A 173 15.45 -3.71 11.99
CA ASP A 173 14.83 -2.65 11.22
C ASP A 173 14.93 -2.93 9.71
N VAL A 174 13.80 -2.91 9.05
CA VAL A 174 13.66 -3.03 7.59
C VAL A 174 13.05 -1.73 7.07
N LEU A 175 13.76 -1.06 6.17
CA LEU A 175 13.28 0.16 5.53
C LEU A 175 12.38 -0.22 4.35
N VAL A 176 11.10 0.08 4.46
CA VAL A 176 10.13 -0.10 3.36
C VAL A 176 10.02 1.20 2.57
N ARG A 177 10.04 1.10 1.25
CA ARG A 177 9.85 2.20 0.31
C ARG A 177 8.68 1.89 -0.61
N VAL A 178 7.81 2.87 -0.77
CA VAL A 178 6.66 2.78 -1.67
C VAL A 178 6.72 3.96 -2.63
N ARG A 179 6.68 3.67 -3.91
CA ARG A 179 6.53 4.66 -4.97
C ARG A 179 5.31 4.30 -5.80
N LEU A 180 4.33 5.21 -5.85
CA LEU A 180 3.11 5.01 -6.62
C LEU A 180 2.95 6.13 -7.64
N ALA A 181 2.71 5.75 -8.87
CA ALA A 181 2.27 6.65 -9.92
C ALA A 181 0.75 6.55 -10.07
N LEU A 182 0.08 7.69 -9.96
CA LEU A 182 -1.36 7.85 -10.14
C LEU A 182 -1.60 8.69 -11.40
N PRO A 183 -2.68 8.45 -12.15
CA PRO A 183 -3.05 9.32 -13.27
C PRO A 183 -3.15 10.79 -12.85
N PRO A 184 -3.12 11.73 -13.79
CA PRO A 184 -3.45 13.12 -13.55
C PRO A 184 -4.80 13.26 -12.83
N ALA A 185 -4.99 14.37 -12.11
CA ALA A 185 -6.21 14.66 -11.35
C ALA A 185 -7.41 14.92 -12.25
#